data_7445b8a7e89b4dddd9b3a833fe627d91
#
_entry.id   7445b8a7e89b4dddd9b3a833fe627d91
#
_cell.length_a   1.000
_cell.length_b   1.000
_cell.length_c   1.000
_cell.angle_alpha   90.00
_cell.angle_beta   90.00
_cell.angle_gamma   90.00
#
_symmetry.space_group_name_H-M   'P 1'
#
loop_
_entity.id
_entity.type
_entity.pdbx_description
1 polymer ?
#
loop_
_entity_poly.entity_id
_entity_poly.type
_entity_poly.pdbx_seq_one_letter_code
_entity_poly.pdbx_strand_id
1 'polypeptide(L)'
;MSDDLTYLGVLGQQIAVRVTPNASRNRVVMAEGQLRIYVTVVPEGGKANTAVQKLLAKAVGVPKSRLLLIRGATSRDKVFEVVGG
;
A
#
# COMPACT_ATOMS: atom_id res chain seq x y z
N MET A 1 -1.88 -19.16 7.47
CA MET A 1 -1.72 -18.12 8.50
C MET A 1 -1.58 -16.77 7.83
N SER A 2 -2.43 -15.84 8.18
CA SER A 2 -2.37 -14.51 7.57
C SER A 2 -1.24 -13.70 8.20
N ASP A 3 -0.58 -12.88 7.38
CA ASP A 3 0.46 -11.99 7.86
C ASP A 3 -0.17 -10.85 8.66
N ASP A 4 0.31 -10.65 9.86
CA ASP A 4 -0.13 -9.54 10.68
C ASP A 4 0.79 -8.36 10.37
N LEU A 5 0.27 -7.38 9.65
CA LEU A 5 1.02 -6.20 9.23
C LEU A 5 0.75 -4.98 10.11
N THR A 6 0.02 -5.16 11.21
CA THR A 6 -0.32 -4.03 12.09
C THR A 6 0.91 -3.37 12.71
N TYR A 7 2.03 -4.10 12.82
CA TYR A 7 3.27 -3.51 13.32
C TYR A 7 3.80 -2.39 12.42
N LEU A 8 3.34 -2.32 11.17
CA LEU A 8 3.72 -1.25 10.25
C LEU A 8 2.90 0.03 10.46
N GLY A 9 1.82 -0.04 11.24
CA GLY A 9 0.94 1.10 11.48
C GLY A 9 1.43 2.08 12.53
N VAL A 10 2.73 2.15 12.76
CA VAL A 10 3.34 3.03 13.75
C VAL A 10 3.56 4.42 13.16
N LEU A 11 3.22 5.45 13.91
CA LEU A 11 3.40 6.84 13.50
C LEU A 11 4.84 7.09 13.05
N GLY A 12 5.01 7.66 11.86
CA GLY A 12 6.32 7.94 11.29
C GLY A 12 6.92 6.78 10.51
N GLN A 13 6.30 5.61 10.55
CA GLN A 13 6.80 4.45 9.81
C GLN A 13 6.64 4.67 8.31
N GLN A 14 7.71 4.42 7.55
CA GLN A 14 7.67 4.46 6.09
C GLN A 14 7.53 3.03 5.57
N ILE A 15 6.57 2.84 4.67
CA ILE A 15 6.23 1.52 4.15
C ILE A 15 6.48 1.51 2.65
N ALA A 16 7.50 0.76 2.22
CA ALA A 16 7.80 0.59 0.81
C ALA A 16 6.97 -0.56 0.25
N VAL A 17 6.28 -0.32 -0.86
CA VAL A 17 5.44 -1.32 -1.49
C VAL A 17 5.71 -1.39 -2.99
N ARG A 18 5.59 -2.58 -3.57
CA ARG A 18 5.63 -2.74 -5.01
C ARG A 18 4.24 -3.07 -5.52
N VAL A 19 3.78 -2.30 -6.49
CA VAL A 19 2.41 -2.39 -7.00
C VAL A 19 2.38 -3.12 -8.33
N THR A 20 1.47 -4.08 -8.48
CA THR A 20 1.21 -4.75 -9.74
C THR A 20 -0.22 -4.42 -10.16
N PRO A 21 -0.41 -3.55 -11.15
CA PRO A 21 -1.74 -3.24 -11.67
C PRO A 21 -2.23 -4.34 -12.62
N ASN A 22 -3.48 -4.25 -13.01
CA ASN A 22 -4.12 -5.22 -13.94
C ASN A 22 -4.07 -6.65 -13.41
N ALA A 23 -4.07 -6.82 -12.09
CA ALA A 23 -4.10 -8.14 -11.49
C ALA A 23 -5.52 -8.73 -11.56
N SER A 24 -5.63 -10.03 -11.40
CA SER A 24 -6.92 -10.69 -11.42
C SER A 24 -7.76 -10.39 -10.19
N ARG A 25 -7.13 -10.00 -9.09
CA ARG A 25 -7.82 -9.62 -7.86
C ARG A 25 -6.93 -8.70 -7.02
N ASN A 26 -7.57 -7.95 -6.15
CA ASN A 26 -6.83 -7.10 -5.19
C ASN A 26 -6.30 -7.98 -4.07
N ARG A 27 -5.02 -7.82 -3.75
CA ARG A 27 -4.42 -8.55 -2.63
C ARG A 27 -3.14 -7.88 -2.14
N VAL A 28 -2.80 -8.14 -0.88
CA VAL A 28 -1.57 -7.67 -0.26
C VAL A 28 -0.78 -8.89 0.19
N VAL A 29 0.48 -8.96 -0.21
CA VAL A 29 1.35 -10.10 0.07
C VAL A 29 2.71 -9.62 0.55
N MET A 30 3.22 -10.22 1.61
CA MET A 30 4.61 -10.03 2.02
C MET A 30 5.43 -11.17 1.46
N ALA A 31 6.39 -10.86 0.59
CA ALA A 31 7.22 -11.87 -0.06
C ALA A 31 8.68 -11.42 0.00
N GLU A 32 9.54 -12.27 0.53
CA GLU A 32 10.98 -12.02 0.60
C GLU A 32 11.32 -10.67 1.22
N GLY A 33 10.59 -10.30 2.26
CA GLY A 33 10.82 -9.04 2.95
C GLY A 33 10.28 -7.82 2.24
N GLN A 34 9.59 -8.00 1.10
CA GLN A 34 9.01 -6.90 0.35
C GLN A 34 7.48 -7.00 0.35
N LEU A 35 6.83 -5.89 0.61
CA LEU A 35 5.37 -5.83 0.57
C LEU A 35 4.92 -5.61 -0.86
N ARG A 36 4.08 -6.51 -1.37
CA ARG A 36 3.55 -6.44 -2.73
C ARG A 36 2.06 -6.24 -2.69
N ILE A 37 1.57 -5.29 -3.49
CA ILE A 37 0.14 -4.99 -3.57
C ILE A 37 -0.32 -5.18 -5.00
N TYR A 38 -1.31 -6.05 -5.18
CA TYR A 38 -1.91 -6.35 -6.48
C TYR A 38 -3.24 -5.63 -6.56
N VAL A 39 -3.47 -4.91 -7.65
CA VAL A 39 -4.72 -4.18 -7.84
C VAL A 39 -5.29 -4.48 -9.22
N THR A 40 -6.62 -4.50 -9.31
CA THR A 40 -7.32 -4.81 -10.56
C THR A 40 -7.44 -3.61 -11.49
N VAL A 41 -7.21 -2.40 -10.97
CA VAL A 41 -7.35 -1.17 -11.76
C VAL A 41 -6.19 -0.99 -12.72
N VAL A 42 -6.43 -0.21 -13.78
CA VAL A 42 -5.36 0.17 -14.70
C VAL A 42 -4.54 1.30 -14.07
N PRO A 43 -3.24 1.41 -14.41
CA PRO A 43 -2.37 2.42 -13.80
C PRO A 43 -2.52 3.79 -14.48
N GLU A 44 -3.67 4.41 -14.32
CA GLU A 44 -3.89 5.73 -14.92
C GLU A 44 -4.69 6.62 -13.99
N GLY A 45 -4.45 7.91 -14.07
CA GLY A 45 -5.23 8.93 -13.40
C GLY A 45 -5.21 8.87 -11.88
N GLY A 46 -4.20 8.28 -11.28
CA GLY A 46 -4.12 8.18 -9.83
C GLY A 46 -5.04 7.16 -9.20
N LYS A 47 -5.83 6.45 -10.00
CA LYS A 47 -6.76 5.42 -9.49
C LYS A 47 -6.02 4.31 -8.77
N ALA A 48 -4.86 3.91 -9.30
CA ALA A 48 -4.06 2.86 -8.68
C ALA A 48 -3.56 3.30 -7.31
N ASN A 49 -3.17 4.57 -7.16
CA ASN A 49 -2.69 5.09 -5.88
C ASN A 49 -3.78 5.01 -4.81
N THR A 50 -5.00 5.37 -5.16
CA THR A 50 -6.13 5.30 -4.24
C THR A 50 -6.43 3.86 -3.85
N ALA A 51 -6.43 2.95 -4.82
CA ALA A 51 -6.67 1.53 -4.56
C ALA A 51 -5.60 0.94 -3.66
N VAL A 52 -4.33 1.26 -3.93
CA VAL A 52 -3.20 0.80 -3.13
C VAL A 52 -3.31 1.33 -1.71
N GLN A 53 -3.62 2.62 -1.55
CA GLN A 53 -3.76 3.24 -0.25
C GLN A 53 -4.85 2.56 0.58
N LYS A 54 -5.98 2.25 -0.02
CA LYS A 54 -7.07 1.56 0.66
C LYS A 54 -6.67 0.17 1.13
N LEU A 55 -6.04 -0.60 0.24
CA LEU A 55 -5.61 -1.95 0.57
C LEU A 55 -4.55 -1.95 1.66
N LEU A 56 -3.59 -1.04 1.55
CA LEU A 56 -2.52 -0.94 2.54
C LEU A 56 -3.07 -0.53 3.91
N ALA A 57 -3.97 0.46 3.94
CA ALA A 57 -4.58 0.91 5.17
C ALA A 57 -5.31 -0.23 5.88
N LYS A 58 -6.05 -1.02 5.12
CA LYS A 58 -6.78 -2.16 5.66
C LYS A 58 -5.82 -3.23 6.20
N ALA A 59 -4.76 -3.51 5.45
CA ALA A 59 -3.78 -4.53 5.84
C ALA A 59 -3.01 -4.13 7.09
N VAL A 60 -2.68 -2.85 7.21
CA VAL A 60 -1.90 -2.32 8.33
C VAL A 60 -2.80 -1.98 9.53
N GLY A 61 -4.09 -1.81 9.29
CA GLY A 61 -5.04 -1.54 10.38
C GLY A 61 -5.12 -0.09 10.79
N VAL A 62 -4.85 0.83 9.86
CA VAL A 62 -4.97 2.28 10.11
C VAL A 62 -5.98 2.89 9.15
N PRO A 63 -6.56 4.03 9.51
CA PRO A 63 -7.42 4.76 8.57
C PRO A 63 -6.64 5.20 7.34
N LYS A 64 -7.29 5.20 6.20
CA LYS A 64 -6.69 5.64 4.94
C LYS A 64 -6.10 7.06 5.06
N SER A 65 -6.74 7.93 5.82
CA SER A 65 -6.29 9.30 6.01
C SER A 65 -4.95 9.41 6.73
N ARG A 66 -4.49 8.33 7.37
CA ARG A 66 -3.20 8.32 8.05
C ARG A 66 -2.06 7.78 7.19
N LEU A 67 -2.34 7.44 5.94
CA LEU A 67 -1.30 7.02 5.01
C LEU A 67 -1.07 8.13 3.99
N LEU A 68 0.16 8.61 3.93
CA LEU A 68 0.56 9.64 3.00
C LEU A 68 1.52 9.06 1.98
N LEU A 69 1.21 9.20 0.70
CA LEU A 69 2.10 8.76 -0.36
C LEU A 69 3.22 9.80 -0.51
N ILE A 70 4.44 9.43 -0.13
CA ILE A 70 5.56 10.36 -0.11
C ILE A 70 6.52 10.16 -1.27
N ARG A 71 6.42 9.02 -1.98
CA ARG A 71 7.32 8.74 -3.10
C ARG A 71 6.65 7.76 -4.07
N GLY A 72 6.95 7.92 -5.35
CA GLY A 72 6.55 6.96 -6.36
C GLY A 72 5.12 7.09 -6.86
N ALA A 73 4.56 8.31 -6.90
CA ALA A 73 3.19 8.53 -7.35
C ALA A 73 2.92 7.98 -8.75
N THR A 74 3.93 8.01 -9.62
CA THR A 74 3.82 7.50 -11.00
C THR A 74 4.65 6.23 -11.22
N SER A 75 5.15 5.64 -10.16
CA SER A 75 6.00 4.46 -10.21
C SER A 75 5.28 3.25 -9.61
N ARG A 76 5.73 2.06 -9.98
CA ARG A 76 5.26 0.83 -9.35
C ARG A 76 5.83 0.65 -7.95
N ASP A 77 6.98 1.27 -7.68
CA ASP A 77 7.57 1.26 -6.34
C ASP A 77 7.15 2.53 -5.63
N LYS A 78 6.38 2.36 -4.56
CA LYS A 78 5.80 3.48 -3.81
C LYS A 78 6.20 3.41 -2.35
N VAL A 79 6.28 4.57 -1.71
CA VAL A 79 6.53 4.64 -0.27
C VAL A 79 5.42 5.45 0.36
N PHE A 80 4.80 4.87 1.38
CA PHE A 80 3.79 5.55 2.20
C PHE A 80 4.35 5.79 3.59
N GLU A 81 3.92 6.87 4.20
CA GLU A 81 4.29 7.18 5.59
C GLU A 81 3.02 7.22 6.44
N VAL A 82 3.11 6.63 7.63
CA VAL A 82 2.02 6.69 8.60
C VAL A 82 2.11 8.02 9.33
N VAL A 83 1.10 8.86 9.18
CA VAL A 83 1.07 10.19 9.76
C VAL A 83 -0.04 10.30 10.80
N GLY A 84 0.08 11.29 11.68
CA GLY A 84 -0.96 11.60 12.67
C GLY A 84 -2.14 12.24 11.96
N GLY A 85 -3.25 11.58 12.00
CA GLY A 85 -4.44 11.99 11.27
C GLY A 85 -5.19 13.18 11.78
#